data_d1e1c2265f0076480a6f12b2c2552638
#
_entry.id   d1e1c2265f0076480a6f12b2c2552638
#
_cell.length_a   1.000
_cell.length_b   1.000
_cell.length_c   1.000
_cell.angle_alpha   90.00
_cell.angle_beta   90.00
_cell.angle_gamma   90.00
#
_symmetry.space_group_name_H-M   'P 1'
#
loop_
_entity.id
_entity.type
_entity.pdbx_description
1 polymer ?
#
loop_
_entity_poly.entity_id
_entity_poly.type
_entity_poly.pdbx_seq_one_letter_code
_entity_poly.pdbx_strand_id
1 'polypeptide(L)'
;ESQCPGCKQMITTSFADAMKADGFLDMAELNFWPYGNAHESQTSSGWSFSCQHGTAECQYNYLETCAKNLVQCPVQYFNFLNCVEKLDSTTNYEGVANKCATQAQITNLADIMSCYKGTDAEALEHEVALKTEALSPPHQWVPWVTVDDVYDENVQDEMGDSLLNYVCNNYTGANKSKDCPPSGTVFAQASKDVCIKRDPTAFLQ
;
A
#
# COMPACT_ATOMS: atom_id res chain seq x y z
N GLU A 1 2.68 2.71 -3.91
CA GLU A 1 2.18 2.61 -5.30
C GLU A 1 2.39 1.21 -5.83
N SER A 2 1.48 0.72 -6.62
CA SER A 2 1.64 -0.53 -7.34
C SER A 2 2.80 -0.43 -8.35
N GLN A 3 3.38 -1.55 -8.76
CA GLN A 3 4.53 -1.63 -9.66
C GLN A 3 5.86 -1.04 -9.16
N CYS A 4 5.89 -0.26 -8.08
CA CYS A 4 7.15 0.15 -7.46
C CYS A 4 7.82 -1.06 -6.78
N PRO A 5 9.07 -1.44 -7.16
CA PRO A 5 9.74 -2.61 -6.61
C PRO A 5 9.88 -2.58 -5.09
N GLY A 6 10.20 -1.42 -4.50
CA GLY A 6 10.34 -1.26 -3.06
C GLY A 6 9.00 -1.41 -2.31
N CYS A 7 7.90 -0.85 -2.85
CA CYS A 7 6.56 -1.01 -2.29
C CYS A 7 6.14 -2.47 -2.31
N LYS A 8 6.30 -3.14 -3.46
CA LYS A 8 6.01 -4.57 -3.63
C LYS A 8 6.81 -5.42 -2.66
N GLN A 9 8.11 -5.17 -2.54
CA GLN A 9 8.97 -5.90 -1.60
C GLN A 9 8.45 -5.74 -0.17
N MET A 10 8.23 -4.52 0.32
CA MET A 10 7.78 -4.27 1.68
C MET A 10 6.44 -4.93 1.97
N ILE A 11 5.45 -4.77 1.08
CA ILE A 11 4.10 -5.34 1.25
C ILE A 11 4.13 -6.87 1.20
N THR A 12 4.89 -7.45 0.25
CA THR A 12 4.85 -8.89 0.00
C THR A 12 5.79 -9.72 0.88
N THR A 13 6.67 -9.07 1.65
CA THR A 13 7.59 -9.72 2.61
C THR A 13 7.28 -9.28 4.05
N SER A 14 7.88 -8.21 4.53
CA SER A 14 7.80 -7.77 5.93
C SER A 14 6.36 -7.60 6.43
N PHE A 15 5.51 -6.91 5.66
CA PHE A 15 4.12 -6.69 6.05
C PHE A 15 3.30 -7.98 5.95
N ALA A 16 3.54 -8.79 4.89
CA ALA A 16 2.88 -10.08 4.75
C ALA A 16 3.25 -11.06 5.87
N ASP A 17 4.46 -11.01 6.38
CA ASP A 17 4.88 -11.84 7.50
C ASP A 17 4.28 -11.36 8.83
N ALA A 18 4.21 -10.04 9.05
CA ALA A 18 3.53 -9.47 10.21
C ALA A 18 2.04 -9.85 10.25
N MET A 19 1.36 -9.78 9.11
CA MET A 19 -0.07 -10.09 9.01
C MET A 19 -0.41 -11.59 9.22
N LYS A 20 0.59 -12.49 9.21
CA LYS A 20 0.41 -13.90 9.56
C LYS A 20 0.47 -14.14 11.06
N ALA A 21 1.07 -13.23 11.82
CA ALA A 21 1.21 -13.38 13.26
C ALA A 21 -0.15 -13.26 13.95
N ASP A 22 -0.44 -14.21 14.83
CA ASP A 22 -1.71 -14.25 15.58
C ASP A 22 -1.82 -13.03 16.50
N GLY A 23 -2.93 -12.29 16.38
CA GLY A 23 -3.17 -11.06 17.15
C GLY A 23 -2.35 -9.84 16.72
N PHE A 24 -1.71 -9.85 15.52
CA PHE A 24 -0.96 -8.68 15.05
C PHE A 24 -1.85 -7.42 14.97
N LEU A 25 -3.06 -7.53 14.44
CA LEU A 25 -4.01 -6.41 14.32
C LEU A 25 -4.61 -5.96 15.67
N ASP A 26 -4.38 -6.69 16.77
CA ASP A 26 -4.68 -6.20 18.12
C ASP A 26 -3.60 -5.23 18.65
N MET A 27 -2.44 -5.20 17.96
CA MET A 27 -1.32 -4.34 18.33
C MET A 27 -1.12 -3.14 17.39
N ALA A 28 -1.55 -3.24 16.12
CA ALA A 28 -1.34 -2.20 15.12
C ALA A 28 -2.49 -2.16 14.11
N GLU A 29 -2.85 -0.95 13.71
CA GLU A 29 -3.73 -0.69 12.57
C GLU A 29 -2.88 -0.32 11.36
N LEU A 30 -3.16 -0.95 10.20
CA LEU A 30 -2.47 -0.66 8.94
C LEU A 30 -3.40 0.09 7.99
N ASN A 31 -2.96 1.25 7.54
CA ASN A 31 -3.64 2.06 6.53
C ASN A 31 -2.75 2.19 5.29
N PHE A 32 -3.27 1.80 4.13
CA PHE A 32 -2.59 1.88 2.84
C PHE A 32 -3.20 2.98 1.98
N TRP A 33 -2.33 3.71 1.28
CA TRP A 33 -2.71 4.80 0.38
C TRP A 33 -2.08 4.55 -1.00
N PRO A 34 -2.78 3.85 -1.92
CA PRO A 34 -2.24 3.46 -3.24
C PRO A 34 -2.17 4.64 -4.20
N TYR A 35 -1.11 5.43 -4.14
CA TYR A 35 -0.88 6.62 -4.99
C TYR A 35 0.61 6.80 -5.28
N GLY A 36 1.41 6.99 -4.23
CA GLY A 36 2.86 7.12 -4.30
C GLY A 36 3.32 8.38 -5.04
N ASN A 37 4.15 8.21 -6.08
CA ASN A 37 4.71 9.27 -6.92
C ASN A 37 3.81 9.63 -8.11
N ALA A 38 2.52 9.25 -8.09
CA ALA A 38 1.57 9.69 -9.10
C ALA A 38 1.32 11.21 -9.01
N HIS A 39 0.81 11.76 -10.11
CA HIS A 39 0.38 13.15 -10.19
C HIS A 39 -1.04 13.22 -10.71
N GLU A 40 -1.86 14.05 -10.07
CA GLU A 40 -3.20 14.32 -10.52
C GLU A 40 -3.31 15.63 -11.28
N SER A 41 -4.30 15.71 -12.14
CA SER A 41 -4.66 16.94 -12.85
C SER A 41 -6.19 17.04 -12.94
N GLN A 42 -6.72 18.22 -12.64
CA GLN A 42 -8.13 18.48 -12.80
C GLN A 42 -8.49 18.62 -14.28
N THR A 43 -9.57 17.97 -14.68
CA THR A 43 -10.14 18.01 -16.04
C THR A 43 -11.55 18.57 -16.01
N SER A 44 -12.16 18.80 -17.17
CA SER A 44 -13.57 19.23 -17.26
C SER A 44 -14.58 18.17 -16.79
N SER A 45 -14.15 16.90 -16.68
CA SER A 45 -15.00 15.76 -16.33
C SER A 45 -14.65 15.09 -15.00
N GLY A 46 -13.65 15.61 -14.28
CA GLY A 46 -13.17 15.01 -13.02
C GLY A 46 -11.66 15.11 -12.89
N TRP A 47 -11.01 14.02 -12.55
CA TRP A 47 -9.57 13.94 -12.32
C TRP A 47 -8.91 13.02 -13.34
N SER A 48 -7.64 13.27 -13.65
CA SER A 48 -6.78 12.38 -14.41
C SER A 48 -5.47 12.18 -13.67
N PHE A 49 -4.87 11.00 -13.83
CA PHE A 49 -3.67 10.61 -13.10
C PHE A 49 -2.58 10.16 -14.06
N SER A 50 -1.35 10.55 -13.76
CA SER A 50 -0.15 10.02 -14.40
C SER A 50 0.74 9.37 -13.35
N CYS A 51 1.18 8.13 -13.60
CA CYS A 51 1.90 7.30 -12.64
C CYS A 51 3.34 7.08 -13.09
N GLN A 52 4.24 6.88 -12.12
CA GLN A 52 5.69 6.82 -12.35
C GLN A 52 6.07 5.66 -13.29
N HIS A 53 5.41 4.50 -13.16
CA HIS A 53 5.65 3.31 -13.98
C HIS A 53 4.63 3.13 -15.10
N GLY A 54 3.87 4.20 -15.41
CA GLY A 54 2.96 4.25 -16.55
C GLY A 54 1.51 3.90 -16.23
N THR A 55 0.69 3.77 -17.28
CA THR A 55 -0.77 3.62 -17.15
C THR A 55 -1.17 2.38 -16.35
N ALA A 56 -0.42 1.30 -16.45
CA ALA A 56 -0.75 0.07 -15.73
C ALA A 56 -0.69 0.25 -14.21
N GLU A 57 0.26 1.03 -13.72
CA GLU A 57 0.35 1.40 -12.30
C GLU A 57 -0.89 2.16 -11.84
N CYS A 58 -1.31 3.19 -12.58
CA CYS A 58 -2.54 3.91 -12.25
C CYS A 58 -3.76 2.99 -12.18
N GLN A 59 -3.87 2.03 -13.10
CA GLN A 59 -4.98 1.08 -13.11
C GLN A 59 -4.97 0.16 -11.88
N TYR A 60 -3.80 -0.27 -11.42
CA TYR A 60 -3.71 -1.06 -10.20
C TYR A 60 -3.94 -0.22 -8.95
N ASN A 61 -3.44 1.02 -8.89
CA ASN A 61 -3.76 1.95 -7.82
C ASN A 61 -5.29 2.13 -7.68
N TYR A 62 -6.01 2.35 -8.80
CA TYR A 62 -7.49 2.44 -8.79
C TYR A 62 -8.15 1.17 -8.24
N LEU A 63 -7.67 0.01 -8.67
CA LEU A 63 -8.21 -1.27 -8.21
C LEU A 63 -8.02 -1.45 -6.69
N GLU A 64 -6.85 -1.10 -6.19
CA GLU A 64 -6.50 -1.17 -4.76
C GLU A 64 -7.27 -0.15 -3.93
N THR A 65 -7.45 1.07 -4.46
CA THR A 65 -8.24 2.14 -3.83
C THR A 65 -9.72 1.76 -3.75
N CYS A 66 -10.30 1.22 -4.82
CA CYS A 66 -11.67 0.70 -4.80
C CYS A 66 -11.84 -0.43 -3.78
N ALA A 67 -10.88 -1.37 -3.72
CA ALA A 67 -10.91 -2.44 -2.74
C ALA A 67 -10.79 -1.90 -1.32
N LYS A 68 -9.89 -0.93 -1.06
CA LYS A 68 -9.76 -0.25 0.24
C LYS A 68 -11.08 0.35 0.71
N ASN A 69 -11.81 1.00 -0.18
CA ASN A 69 -13.07 1.65 0.15
C ASN A 69 -14.23 0.66 0.43
N LEU A 70 -14.22 -0.51 -0.21
CA LEU A 70 -15.35 -1.44 -0.21
C LEU A 70 -15.15 -2.69 0.64
N VAL A 71 -13.91 -3.04 0.99
CA VAL A 71 -13.59 -4.20 1.83
C VAL A 71 -13.43 -3.76 3.29
N GLN A 72 -14.41 -4.11 4.12
CA GLN A 72 -14.43 -3.69 5.53
C GLN A 72 -13.48 -4.48 6.43
N CYS A 73 -13.09 -5.68 6.03
CA CYS A 73 -12.21 -6.53 6.83
C CYS A 73 -10.74 -6.23 6.50
N PRO A 74 -9.92 -5.72 7.45
CA PRO A 74 -8.53 -5.35 7.20
C PRO A 74 -7.68 -6.52 6.70
N VAL A 75 -7.92 -7.73 7.20
CA VAL A 75 -7.21 -8.94 6.76
C VAL A 75 -7.54 -9.28 5.30
N GLN A 76 -8.81 -9.19 4.92
CA GLN A 76 -9.22 -9.45 3.53
C GLN A 76 -8.65 -8.39 2.58
N TYR A 77 -8.71 -7.11 2.97
CA TYR A 77 -8.12 -6.04 2.17
C TYR A 77 -6.61 -6.23 2.00
N PHE A 78 -5.89 -6.48 3.09
CA PHE A 78 -4.45 -6.73 3.01
C PHE A 78 -4.11 -7.95 2.13
N ASN A 79 -4.84 -9.05 2.28
CA ASN A 79 -4.62 -10.24 1.46
C ASN A 79 -4.88 -9.96 -0.03
N PHE A 80 -5.87 -9.12 -0.34
CA PHE A 80 -6.13 -8.66 -1.71
C PHE A 80 -4.96 -7.81 -2.24
N LEU A 81 -4.56 -6.78 -1.51
CA LEU A 81 -3.43 -5.91 -1.83
C LEU A 81 -2.15 -6.71 -2.07
N ASN A 82 -1.77 -7.57 -1.13
CA ASN A 82 -0.58 -8.42 -1.23
C ASN A 82 -0.62 -9.38 -2.44
N CYS A 83 -1.81 -9.84 -2.84
CA CYS A 83 -1.98 -10.65 -4.03
C CYS A 83 -1.84 -9.80 -5.31
N VAL A 84 -2.44 -8.61 -5.36
CA VAL A 84 -2.33 -7.68 -6.49
C VAL A 84 -0.88 -7.29 -6.71
N GLU A 85 -0.17 -6.87 -5.69
CA GLU A 85 1.24 -6.49 -5.73
C GLU A 85 2.17 -7.61 -6.26
N LYS A 86 1.78 -8.87 -6.11
CA LYS A 86 2.50 -10.00 -6.70
C LYS A 86 2.19 -10.25 -8.17
N LEU A 87 1.08 -9.75 -8.68
CA LEU A 87 0.53 -10.09 -10.01
C LEU A 87 0.39 -8.90 -10.96
N ASP A 88 0.71 -7.69 -10.53
CA ASP A 88 0.51 -6.42 -11.25
C ASP A 88 1.39 -6.22 -12.49
N SER A 89 2.19 -7.20 -12.89
CA SER A 89 3.03 -7.17 -14.11
C SER A 89 2.25 -7.41 -15.42
N THR A 90 0.94 -7.56 -15.34
CA THR A 90 0.05 -7.84 -16.49
C THR A 90 -0.97 -6.71 -16.68
N THR A 91 -1.54 -6.59 -17.86
CA THR A 91 -2.68 -5.70 -18.14
C THR A 91 -4.03 -6.40 -18.01
N ASN A 92 -4.07 -7.64 -17.53
CA ASN A 92 -5.30 -8.37 -17.25
C ASN A 92 -5.84 -8.03 -15.86
N TYR A 93 -6.23 -6.79 -15.63
CA TYR A 93 -6.69 -6.26 -14.34
C TYR A 93 -7.87 -7.06 -13.76
N GLU A 94 -8.84 -7.43 -14.60
CA GLU A 94 -9.99 -8.24 -14.16
C GLU A 94 -9.57 -9.65 -13.73
N GLY A 95 -8.67 -10.29 -14.46
CA GLY A 95 -8.14 -11.60 -14.11
C GLY A 95 -7.38 -11.57 -12.78
N VAL A 96 -6.57 -10.53 -12.55
CA VAL A 96 -5.87 -10.30 -11.28
C VAL A 96 -6.89 -10.06 -10.16
N ALA A 97 -7.86 -9.15 -10.36
CA ALA A 97 -8.89 -8.85 -9.37
C ALA A 97 -9.68 -10.10 -8.96
N ASN A 98 -10.12 -10.92 -9.93
CA ASN A 98 -10.85 -12.18 -9.68
C ASN A 98 -10.01 -13.16 -8.85
N LYS A 99 -8.75 -13.37 -9.24
CA LYS A 99 -7.85 -14.27 -8.54
C LYS A 99 -7.60 -13.80 -7.10
N CYS A 100 -7.29 -12.52 -6.94
CA CYS A 100 -6.95 -11.95 -5.63
C CYS A 100 -8.18 -11.86 -4.70
N ALA A 101 -9.36 -11.52 -5.21
CA ALA A 101 -10.59 -11.55 -4.43
C ALA A 101 -10.93 -12.97 -3.94
N THR A 102 -10.73 -13.98 -4.80
CA THR A 102 -10.94 -15.39 -4.41
C THR A 102 -9.97 -15.79 -3.28
N GLN A 103 -8.68 -15.44 -3.41
CA GLN A 103 -7.67 -15.74 -2.37
C GLN A 103 -7.93 -15.01 -1.06
N ALA A 104 -8.40 -13.77 -1.13
CA ALA A 104 -8.73 -12.95 0.03
C ALA A 104 -10.14 -13.23 0.60
N GLN A 105 -10.90 -14.15 -0.01
CA GLN A 105 -12.29 -14.48 0.37
C GLN A 105 -13.22 -13.25 0.33
N ILE A 106 -13.02 -12.35 -0.63
CA ILE A 106 -13.87 -11.18 -0.85
C ILE A 106 -15.11 -11.60 -1.64
N THR A 107 -16.29 -11.25 -1.14
CA THR A 107 -17.57 -11.65 -1.74
C THR A 107 -18.22 -10.55 -2.59
N ASN A 108 -17.83 -9.29 -2.39
CA ASN A 108 -18.37 -8.12 -3.10
C ASN A 108 -17.47 -7.63 -4.25
N LEU A 109 -16.78 -8.55 -4.95
CA LEU A 109 -15.91 -8.21 -6.07
C LEU A 109 -16.65 -7.44 -7.19
N ALA A 110 -17.94 -7.73 -7.41
CA ALA A 110 -18.74 -7.01 -8.41
C ALA A 110 -18.80 -5.50 -8.12
N ASP A 111 -18.91 -5.11 -6.86
CA ASP A 111 -18.94 -3.71 -6.43
C ASP A 111 -17.56 -3.05 -6.62
N ILE A 112 -16.48 -3.77 -6.28
CA ILE A 112 -15.09 -3.32 -6.51
C ILE A 112 -14.85 -3.08 -8.00
N MET A 113 -15.29 -4.00 -8.87
CA MET A 113 -15.14 -3.85 -10.31
C MET A 113 -16.03 -2.77 -10.90
N SER A 114 -17.21 -2.52 -10.31
CA SER A 114 -18.07 -1.39 -10.68
C SER A 114 -17.41 -0.05 -10.34
N CYS A 115 -16.83 0.08 -9.16
CA CYS A 115 -16.03 1.22 -8.75
C CYS A 115 -14.85 1.43 -9.72
N TYR A 116 -14.03 0.38 -9.92
CA TYR A 116 -12.84 0.41 -10.77
C TYR A 116 -13.11 0.86 -12.21
N LYS A 117 -14.24 0.44 -12.81
CA LYS A 117 -14.62 0.78 -14.18
C LYS A 117 -15.41 2.10 -14.30
N GLY A 118 -15.86 2.61 -13.18
CA GLY A 118 -16.66 3.83 -13.09
C GLY A 118 -15.85 5.08 -12.80
N THR A 119 -16.54 6.19 -12.65
CA THR A 119 -15.96 7.48 -12.23
C THR A 119 -15.58 7.51 -10.74
N ASP A 120 -16.04 6.55 -9.95
CA ASP A 120 -15.78 6.48 -8.51
C ASP A 120 -14.30 6.22 -8.23
N ALA A 121 -13.63 5.44 -9.11
CA ALA A 121 -12.20 5.17 -8.96
C ALA A 121 -11.36 6.45 -8.97
N GLU A 122 -11.60 7.36 -9.92
CA GLU A 122 -10.89 8.64 -10.03
C GLU A 122 -11.21 9.57 -8.86
N ALA A 123 -12.45 9.58 -8.38
CA ALA A 123 -12.85 10.38 -7.23
C ALA A 123 -12.19 9.89 -5.93
N LEU A 124 -12.15 8.58 -5.72
CA LEU A 124 -11.48 7.99 -4.56
C LEU A 124 -9.96 8.15 -4.63
N GLU A 125 -9.37 8.04 -5.82
CA GLU A 125 -7.94 8.24 -6.02
C GLU A 125 -7.54 9.70 -5.74
N HIS A 126 -8.40 10.67 -6.07
CA HIS A 126 -8.21 12.06 -5.68
C HIS A 126 -8.16 12.21 -4.15
N GLU A 127 -9.03 11.52 -3.41
CA GLU A 127 -8.97 11.55 -1.94
C GLU A 127 -7.67 10.94 -1.41
N VAL A 128 -7.16 9.88 -2.04
CA VAL A 128 -5.87 9.28 -1.71
C VAL A 128 -4.72 10.24 -2.04
N ALA A 129 -4.80 10.93 -3.18
CA ALA A 129 -3.84 11.97 -3.58
C ALA A 129 -3.76 13.08 -2.52
N LEU A 130 -4.91 13.61 -2.07
CA LEU A 130 -4.96 14.63 -1.02
C LEU A 130 -4.31 14.17 0.29
N LYS A 131 -4.49 12.90 0.68
CA LYS A 131 -3.84 12.32 1.86
C LYS A 131 -2.33 12.22 1.69
N THR A 132 -1.88 11.80 0.51
CA THR A 132 -0.46 11.66 0.20
C THR A 132 0.24 13.02 0.11
N GLU A 133 -0.39 14.02 -0.53
CA GLU A 133 0.15 15.37 -0.67
C GLU A 133 0.15 16.15 0.66
N ALA A 134 -0.72 15.77 1.61
CA ALA A 134 -0.77 16.39 2.95
C ALA A 134 0.30 15.84 3.92
N LEU A 135 1.13 14.89 3.50
CA LEU A 135 2.21 14.35 4.34
C LEU A 135 3.19 15.44 4.79
N SER A 136 3.60 15.40 6.05
CA SER A 136 4.59 16.31 6.61
C SER A 136 5.67 15.51 7.38
N PRO A 137 6.93 15.50 6.92
CA PRO A 137 7.41 16.11 5.67
C PRO A 137 6.77 15.44 4.43
N PRO A 138 6.73 16.15 3.27
CA PRO A 138 6.30 15.55 2.02
C PRO A 138 7.18 14.33 1.68
N HIS A 139 6.56 13.27 1.17
CA HIS A 139 7.31 12.10 0.73
C HIS A 139 8.28 12.47 -0.42
N GLN A 140 9.43 11.85 -0.47
CA GLN A 140 10.47 12.08 -1.47
C GLN A 140 10.75 10.84 -2.32
N TRP A 141 10.31 9.69 -1.83
CA TRP A 141 10.35 8.37 -2.48
C TRP A 141 9.20 7.50 -1.97
N VAL A 142 9.05 6.34 -2.52
CA VAL A 142 8.15 5.30 -2.02
C VAL A 142 8.89 3.94 -1.97
N PRO A 143 8.56 3.06 -1.02
CA PRO A 143 7.52 3.20 -0.01
C PRO A 143 7.81 4.34 0.97
N TRP A 144 6.75 5.00 1.46
CA TRP A 144 6.81 6.01 2.52
C TRP A 144 5.88 5.57 3.64
N VAL A 145 6.42 5.30 4.82
CA VAL A 145 5.66 4.77 5.94
C VAL A 145 5.76 5.72 7.12
N THR A 146 4.60 6.06 7.68
CA THR A 146 4.52 6.85 8.91
C THR A 146 3.97 6.00 10.05
N VAL A 147 4.38 6.29 11.26
CA VAL A 147 3.79 5.74 12.50
C VAL A 147 3.16 6.89 13.26
N ASP A 148 1.87 6.79 13.54
CA ASP A 148 1.09 7.85 14.19
C ASP A 148 1.32 9.23 13.53
N ASP A 149 1.26 9.24 12.18
CA ASP A 149 1.46 10.40 11.30
C ASP A 149 2.89 10.99 11.32
N VAL A 150 3.85 10.34 11.95
CA VAL A 150 5.25 10.78 11.99
C VAL A 150 6.10 9.93 11.06
N TYR A 151 6.88 10.59 10.21
CA TYR A 151 7.90 9.94 9.38
C TYR A 151 9.26 9.92 10.10
N ASP A 152 9.90 8.77 10.14
CA ASP A 152 11.29 8.57 10.54
C ASP A 152 11.92 7.50 9.64
N GLU A 153 13.05 7.82 9.02
CA GLU A 153 13.71 6.92 8.06
C GLU A 153 14.20 5.63 8.74
N ASN A 154 14.73 5.73 9.96
CA ASN A 154 15.21 4.55 10.68
C ASN A 154 14.05 3.62 11.05
N VAL A 155 12.91 4.21 11.46
CA VAL A 155 11.68 3.46 11.75
C VAL A 155 11.16 2.78 10.50
N GLN A 156 11.13 3.47 9.36
CA GLN A 156 10.72 2.87 8.08
C GLN A 156 11.65 1.72 7.68
N ASP A 157 12.96 1.86 7.85
CA ASP A 157 13.93 0.81 7.57
C ASP A 157 13.72 -0.42 8.48
N GLU A 158 13.53 -0.19 9.78
CA GLU A 158 13.21 -1.26 10.74
C GLU A 158 11.93 -2.01 10.36
N MET A 159 10.87 -1.29 9.95
CA MET A 159 9.62 -1.89 9.48
C MET A 159 9.81 -2.61 8.15
N GLY A 160 10.66 -2.12 7.25
CA GLY A 160 11.03 -2.77 6.00
C GLY A 160 11.72 -4.11 6.25
N ASP A 161 12.59 -4.16 7.24
CA ASP A 161 13.26 -5.39 7.66
C ASP A 161 12.29 -6.36 8.35
N SER A 162 11.50 -5.89 9.33
CA SER A 162 10.45 -6.67 9.97
C SER A 162 9.43 -5.80 10.71
N LEU A 163 8.27 -5.58 10.11
CA LEU A 163 7.16 -4.87 10.74
C LEU A 163 6.71 -5.55 12.04
N LEU A 164 6.67 -6.89 12.07
CA LEU A 164 6.30 -7.63 13.28
C LEU A 164 7.22 -7.29 14.44
N ASN A 165 8.54 -7.29 14.20
CA ASN A 165 9.51 -6.94 15.24
C ASN A 165 9.36 -5.52 15.72
N TYR A 166 9.25 -4.57 14.79
CA TYR A 166 9.05 -3.17 15.13
C TYR A 166 7.84 -3.00 16.05
N VAL A 167 6.69 -3.55 15.65
CA VAL A 167 5.46 -3.47 16.46
C VAL A 167 5.65 -4.19 17.79
N CYS A 168 6.21 -5.39 17.80
CA CYS A 168 6.45 -6.13 19.04
C CYS A 168 7.36 -5.39 20.03
N ASN A 169 8.38 -4.68 19.55
CA ASN A 169 9.31 -3.95 20.40
C ASN A 169 8.70 -2.66 20.96
N ASN A 170 7.77 -2.05 20.23
CA ASN A 170 7.20 -0.75 20.60
C ASN A 170 5.79 -0.86 21.23
N TYR A 171 5.10 -1.99 21.08
CA TYR A 171 3.78 -2.17 21.66
C TYR A 171 3.83 -2.35 23.19
N THR A 172 3.13 -1.47 23.90
CA THR A 172 3.04 -1.46 25.36
C THR A 172 1.70 -1.92 25.91
N GLY A 173 0.75 -2.28 25.03
CA GLY A 173 -0.58 -2.74 25.43
C GLY A 173 -0.59 -4.17 25.98
N ALA A 174 -1.76 -4.58 26.47
CA ALA A 174 -1.94 -5.88 27.13
C ALA A 174 -2.03 -7.06 26.14
N ASN A 175 -2.39 -6.79 24.86
CA ASN A 175 -2.68 -7.83 23.88
C ASN A 175 -1.48 -8.13 22.95
N LYS A 176 -0.29 -8.21 23.53
CA LYS A 176 0.92 -8.53 22.75
C LYS A 176 0.81 -9.93 22.15
N SER A 177 1.08 -10.03 20.84
CA SER A 177 1.07 -11.31 20.14
C SER A 177 2.05 -12.31 20.75
N LYS A 178 1.63 -13.58 20.82
CA LYS A 178 2.52 -14.70 21.22
C LYS A 178 3.60 -14.99 20.18
N ASP A 179 3.40 -14.54 18.94
CA ASP A 179 4.33 -14.72 17.83
C ASP A 179 5.41 -13.61 17.80
N CYS A 180 5.37 -12.70 18.78
CA CYS A 180 6.45 -11.72 18.95
C CYS A 180 7.77 -12.43 19.25
N PRO A 181 8.82 -12.17 18.47
CA PRO A 181 10.13 -12.76 18.72
C PRO A 181 10.70 -12.27 20.06
N PRO A 182 11.67 -13.00 20.64
CA PRO A 182 12.38 -12.53 21.82
C PRO A 182 13.02 -11.16 21.59
N SER A 183 12.95 -10.27 22.59
CA SER A 183 13.52 -8.93 22.51
C SER A 183 15.00 -8.96 22.09
N GLY A 184 15.37 -8.14 21.10
CA GLY A 184 16.75 -8.06 20.59
C GLY A 184 17.06 -9.01 19.43
N THR A 185 16.06 -9.67 18.83
CA THR A 185 16.27 -10.42 17.59
C THR A 185 16.57 -9.43 16.44
N VAL A 186 17.78 -9.52 15.86
CA VAL A 186 18.20 -8.72 14.71
C VAL A 186 18.02 -9.55 13.44
N PHE A 187 17.31 -9.01 12.44
CA PHE A 187 17.16 -9.61 11.12
C PHE A 187 18.19 -9.03 10.15
N ALA A 188 18.53 -9.81 9.11
CA ALA A 188 19.38 -9.31 8.05
C ALA A 188 18.66 -8.18 7.30
N GLN A 189 19.35 -7.08 7.10
CA GLN A 189 18.82 -5.90 6.41
C GLN A 189 18.41 -6.26 4.98
N ALA A 190 17.15 -5.98 4.63
CA ALA A 190 16.65 -6.16 3.26
C ALA A 190 17.29 -5.13 2.32
N SER A 191 17.42 -5.47 1.03
CA SER A 191 17.88 -4.51 0.02
C SER A 191 16.86 -3.38 -0.13
N LYS A 192 17.36 -2.13 -0.15
CA LYS A 192 16.50 -0.94 -0.27
C LYS A 192 16.22 -0.65 -1.75
N ASP A 193 15.15 -1.19 -2.29
CA ASP A 193 14.62 -0.76 -3.57
C ASP A 193 13.53 0.29 -3.34
N VAL A 194 13.82 1.56 -3.64
CA VAL A 194 12.90 2.68 -3.50
C VAL A 194 12.67 3.37 -4.85
N CYS A 195 11.48 3.90 -5.07
CA CYS A 195 11.15 4.72 -6.23
C CYS A 195 11.20 6.20 -5.83
N ILE A 196 12.21 6.92 -6.33
CA ILE A 196 12.41 8.34 -6.00
C ILE A 196 11.36 9.19 -6.70
N LYS A 197 10.70 10.09 -5.96
CA LYS A 197 9.78 11.09 -6.52
C LYS A 197 10.52 11.94 -7.55
N ARG A 198 10.01 11.94 -8.80
CA ARG A 198 10.59 12.77 -9.87
C ARG A 198 9.99 14.17 -9.79
N ASP A 199 10.81 15.19 -10.07
CA ASP A 199 10.32 16.56 -10.24
C ASP A 199 9.38 16.61 -11.47
N PRO A 200 8.11 17.01 -11.31
CA PRO A 200 7.18 17.09 -12.43
C PRO A 200 7.60 18.09 -13.51
N THR A 201 8.51 19.03 -13.20
CA THR A 201 9.02 20.00 -14.17
C THR A 201 10.09 19.43 -15.11
N ALA A 202 10.63 18.24 -14.82
CA ALA A 202 11.66 17.59 -15.63
C ALA A 202 11.17 17.08 -17.00
N PHE A 203 9.87 17.12 -17.28
CA PHE A 203 9.26 16.69 -18.55
C PHE A 203 9.07 17.81 -19.58
N LEU A 204 9.53 19.05 -19.29
CA LEU A 204 9.39 20.22 -20.17
C LEU A 204 10.69 20.60 -20.92
N GLN A 205 11.63 19.66 -21.08
CA GLN A 205 12.83 19.87 -21.94
C GLN A 205 12.86 18.91 -23.12
#